data_c8f5bea1e71be76e5c0293e74ddcbc13
#
_entry.id   c8f5bea1e71be76e5c0293e74ddcbc13
#
_cell.length_a   1.000
_cell.length_b   1.000
_cell.length_c   1.000
_cell.angle_alpha   90.00
_cell.angle_beta   90.00
_cell.angle_gamma   90.00
#
_symmetry.space_group_name_H-M   'P 1'
#
loop_
_entity.id
_entity.type
_entity.pdbx_description
1 polymer ?
#
loop_
_entity_poly.entity_id
_entity_poly.type
_entity_poly.pdbx_seq_one_letter_code
_entity_poly.pdbx_strand_id
1 'polypeptide(L)'
;MRGSRRSEEQIIGILKQGEKGVATGELCRQHGISEQTFYRWKAKYGGLDSGDAKKLKQLEEENRKLKHVVAELTLDNRALKDVLSKNW
;
A
#
# COMPACT_ATOMS: atom_id res chain seq x y z
N MET A 1 6.07 10.69 -16.37
CA MET A 1 6.06 10.54 -15.82
C MET A 1 5.43 10.39 -15.11
N ARG A 2 5.21 10.15 -14.93
CA ARG A 2 4.79 10.09 -14.22
C ARG A 2 5.02 10.04 -13.32
N GLY A 3 5.05 10.17 -13.34
CA GLY A 3 5.28 9.92 -12.32
C GLY A 3 5.69 9.87 -11.11
N SER A 4 5.43 10.07 -10.56
CA SER A 4 5.81 10.31 -9.26
C SER A 4 5.05 9.49 -8.30
N ARG A 5 5.38 8.26 -8.31
CA ARG A 5 4.96 7.47 -7.21
C ARG A 5 5.82 7.77 -6.02
N ARG A 6 5.18 8.15 -4.96
CA ARG A 6 5.88 8.39 -3.70
C ARG A 6 5.73 7.19 -2.80
N SER A 7 6.77 6.91 -2.02
CA SER A 7 6.69 5.85 -1.03
C SER A 7 5.76 6.26 0.10
N GLU A 8 5.31 5.28 0.85
CA GLU A 8 4.43 5.55 1.99
C GLU A 8 5.13 6.44 3.01
N GLU A 9 6.44 6.25 3.18
CA GLU A 9 7.21 7.11 4.09
C GLU A 9 7.22 8.56 3.63
N GLN A 10 7.35 8.79 2.32
CA GLN A 10 7.33 10.14 1.77
C GLN A 10 5.97 10.79 1.96
N ILE A 11 4.91 10.03 1.73
CA ILE A 11 3.55 10.52 1.91
C ILE A 11 3.31 10.91 3.35
N ILE A 12 3.71 10.08 4.28
CA ILE A 12 3.55 10.36 5.71
C ILE A 12 4.35 11.58 6.11
N GLY A 13 5.56 11.74 5.56
CA GLY A 13 6.37 12.92 5.81
C GLY A 13 5.68 14.19 5.37
N ILE A 14 5.03 14.17 4.21
CA ILE A 14 4.28 15.32 3.71
C ILE A 14 3.10 15.64 4.62
N LEU A 15 2.37 14.61 5.06
CA LEU A 15 1.24 14.82 5.97
C LEU A 15 1.69 15.42 7.29
N LYS A 16 2.85 15.01 7.77
CA LYS A 16 3.38 15.57 9.02
C LYS A 16 3.75 17.02 8.90
N GLN A 17 4.22 17.46 7.73
CA GLN A 17 4.47 18.88 7.50
C GLN A 17 3.19 19.68 7.65
N GLY A 18 2.08 19.13 7.18
CA GLY A 18 0.78 19.77 7.34
C GLY A 18 0.36 19.88 8.80
N GLU A 19 0.65 18.84 9.57
CA GLU A 19 0.34 18.85 11.00
C GLU A 19 1.16 19.89 11.76
N LYS A 20 2.35 20.22 11.25
CA LYS A 20 3.20 21.23 11.86
C LYS A 20 2.81 22.65 11.48
N GLY A 21 1.78 22.81 10.68
CA GLY A 21 1.23 24.12 10.40
C GLY A 21 1.44 24.64 8.99
N VAL A 22 2.08 23.88 8.12
CA VAL A 22 2.21 24.30 6.72
C VAL A 22 0.85 24.19 6.05
N ALA A 23 0.44 25.23 5.33
CA ALA A 23 -0.86 25.24 4.69
C ALA A 23 -0.97 24.17 3.60
N THR A 24 -2.14 23.57 3.48
CA THR A 24 -2.38 22.50 2.50
C THR A 24 -2.04 22.94 1.08
N GLY A 25 -2.47 24.15 0.68
CA GLY A 25 -2.17 24.64 -0.66
C GLY A 25 -0.68 24.76 -0.93
N GLU A 26 0.07 25.19 0.08
CA GLU A 26 1.51 25.32 -0.01
C GLU A 26 2.18 23.96 -0.17
N LEU A 27 1.77 22.99 0.64
CA LEU A 27 2.31 21.63 0.54
C LEU A 27 2.03 21.03 -0.83
N CYS A 28 0.85 21.23 -1.34
CA CYS A 28 0.49 20.71 -2.65
C CYS A 28 1.36 21.30 -3.74
N ARG A 29 1.65 22.59 -3.66
CA ARG A 29 2.53 23.24 -4.62
C ARG A 29 3.95 22.72 -4.50
N GLN A 30 4.46 22.60 -3.28
CA GLN A 30 5.83 22.15 -3.04
C GLN A 30 6.06 20.74 -3.56
N HIS A 31 5.09 19.90 -3.43
CA HIS A 31 5.23 18.48 -3.77
C HIS A 31 4.57 18.09 -5.09
N GLY A 32 3.99 19.05 -5.80
CA GLY A 32 3.39 18.80 -7.10
C GLY A 32 2.19 17.87 -7.08
N ILE A 33 1.35 17.99 -6.05
CA ILE A 33 0.15 17.16 -5.93
C ILE A 33 -1.08 18.06 -5.84
N SER A 34 -2.23 17.46 -6.13
CA SER A 34 -3.50 18.17 -5.99
C SER A 34 -3.97 18.09 -4.55
N GLU A 35 -4.85 19.02 -4.17
CA GLU A 35 -5.46 18.97 -2.85
C GLU A 35 -6.27 17.71 -2.66
N GLN A 36 -6.91 17.24 -3.72
CA GLN A 36 -7.68 16.01 -3.68
C GLN A 36 -6.79 14.82 -3.32
N THR A 37 -5.60 14.76 -3.91
CA THR A 37 -4.62 13.72 -3.59
C THR A 37 -4.18 13.82 -2.15
N PHE A 38 -3.92 15.06 -1.68
CA PHE A 38 -3.51 15.29 -0.30
C PHE A 38 -4.55 14.76 0.68
N TYR A 39 -5.82 15.07 0.46
CA TYR A 39 -6.88 14.64 1.37
C TYR A 39 -7.08 13.12 1.32
N ARG A 40 -6.90 12.52 0.16
CA ARG A 40 -6.96 11.07 0.03
C ARG A 40 -5.86 10.41 0.85
N TRP A 41 -4.65 10.97 0.77
CA TRP A 41 -3.53 10.47 1.58
C TRP A 41 -3.81 10.65 3.07
N LYS A 42 -4.38 11.78 3.44
CA LYS A 42 -4.69 12.04 4.84
C LYS A 42 -5.70 11.04 5.38
N ALA A 43 -6.67 10.65 4.58
CA ALA A 43 -7.66 9.66 4.98
C ALA A 43 -7.01 8.29 5.17
N LYS A 44 -6.05 7.96 4.32
CA LYS A 44 -5.42 6.63 4.35
C LYS A 44 -4.29 6.53 5.38
N TYR A 45 -3.48 7.56 5.48
CA TYR A 45 -2.26 7.49 6.29
C TYR A 45 -2.20 8.48 7.45
N GLY A 46 -3.22 9.27 7.66
CA GLY A 46 -3.21 10.25 8.74
C GLY A 46 -3.02 9.58 10.09
N GLY A 47 -2.16 10.16 10.89
CA GLY A 47 -1.87 9.63 12.22
C GLY A 47 -0.75 8.60 12.28
N LEU A 48 -0.21 8.20 11.13
CA LEU A 48 0.91 7.25 11.10
C LEU A 48 2.23 7.99 11.11
N ASP A 49 3.28 7.31 11.57
CA ASP A 49 4.64 7.83 11.49
C ASP A 49 5.48 6.97 10.54
N SER A 50 6.78 7.29 10.43
CA SER A 50 7.67 6.58 9.50
C SER A 50 7.82 5.11 9.85
N GLY A 51 7.83 4.79 11.13
CA GLY A 51 7.92 3.40 11.56
C GLY A 51 6.68 2.62 11.19
N ASP A 52 5.52 3.26 11.31
CA ASP A 52 4.26 2.65 10.91
C ASP A 52 4.21 2.42 9.41
N ALA A 53 4.77 3.36 8.63
CA ALA A 53 4.82 3.21 7.19
C ALA A 53 5.64 2.01 6.77
N LYS A 54 6.79 1.81 7.40
CA LYS A 54 7.63 0.66 7.12
C LYS A 54 6.92 -0.64 7.48
N LYS A 55 6.27 -0.65 8.62
CA LYS A 55 5.53 -1.82 9.07
C LYS A 55 4.38 -2.15 8.13
N LEU A 56 3.66 -1.14 7.70
CA LEU A 56 2.56 -1.31 6.76
C LEU A 56 3.06 -1.92 5.45
N LYS A 57 4.15 -1.38 4.93
CA LYS A 57 4.74 -1.90 3.70
C LYS A 57 5.15 -3.36 3.85
N GLN A 58 5.77 -3.69 4.98
CA GLN A 58 6.19 -5.05 5.27
C GLN A 58 4.99 -6.00 5.32
N LEU A 59 3.92 -5.57 6.00
CA LEU A 59 2.71 -6.36 6.10
C LEU A 59 2.05 -6.57 4.75
N GLU A 60 2.07 -5.55 3.91
CA GLU A 60 1.52 -5.68 2.56
C GLU A 60 2.30 -6.69 1.73
N GLU A 61 3.62 -6.70 1.86
CA GLU A 61 4.46 -7.66 1.16
C GLU A 61 4.20 -9.08 1.66
N GLU A 62 4.14 -9.26 2.97
CA GLU A 62 3.85 -10.55 3.55
C GLU A 62 2.49 -11.07 3.11
N ASN A 63 1.51 -10.19 3.10
CA ASN A 63 0.15 -10.54 2.68
C ASN A 63 0.14 -10.98 1.22
N ARG A 64 0.89 -10.28 0.36
CA ARG A 64 0.98 -10.64 -1.05
C ARG A 64 1.61 -12.01 -1.23
N LYS A 65 2.68 -12.29 -0.48
CA LYS A 65 3.34 -13.60 -0.54
C LYS A 65 2.42 -14.71 -0.05
N LEU A 66 1.71 -14.45 1.04
CA LEU A 66 0.78 -15.45 1.58
C LEU A 66 -0.33 -15.75 0.57
N LYS A 67 -0.88 -14.73 -0.07
CA LYS A 67 -1.92 -14.92 -1.08
C LYS A 67 -1.40 -15.77 -2.23
N HIS A 68 -0.16 -15.53 -2.64
CA HIS A 68 0.45 -16.29 -3.72
C HIS A 68 0.60 -17.76 -3.34
N VAL A 69 1.11 -18.03 -2.15
CA VAL A 69 1.27 -19.40 -1.66
C VAL A 69 -0.07 -20.11 -1.55
N VAL A 70 -1.07 -19.41 -1.02
CA VAL A 70 -2.42 -20.00 -0.91
C VAL A 70 -2.97 -20.34 -2.29
N ALA A 71 -2.77 -19.45 -3.26
CA ALA A 71 -3.26 -19.70 -4.61
C ALA A 71 -2.58 -20.93 -5.22
N GLU A 72 -1.27 -21.06 -5.05
CA GLU A 72 -0.53 -22.21 -5.56
C GLU A 72 -1.00 -23.51 -4.92
N LEU A 73 -1.13 -23.50 -3.60
CA LEU A 73 -1.58 -24.69 -2.88
C LEU A 73 -2.99 -25.08 -3.27
N THR A 74 -3.85 -24.11 -3.48
CA THR A 74 -5.23 -24.35 -3.88
C THR A 74 -5.28 -25.00 -5.26
N LEU A 75 -4.47 -24.53 -6.19
CA LEU A 75 -4.41 -25.10 -7.53
C LEU A 75 -3.85 -26.51 -7.50
N ASP A 76 -2.80 -26.75 -6.73
CA ASP A 76 -2.23 -28.08 -6.58
C ASP A 76 -3.24 -29.05 -5.98
N ASN A 77 -3.97 -28.59 -4.97
CA ASN A 77 -4.97 -29.40 -4.30
C ASN A 77 -6.09 -29.78 -5.29
N ARG A 78 -6.54 -28.84 -6.08
CA ARG A 78 -7.59 -29.11 -7.10
C ARG A 78 -7.07 -30.10 -8.15
N ALA A 79 -5.84 -29.91 -8.60
CA ALA A 79 -5.27 -30.79 -9.60
C ALA A 79 -5.19 -32.24 -9.09
N LEU A 80 -4.76 -32.40 -7.84
CA LEU A 80 -4.68 -33.71 -7.22
C LEU A 80 -6.06 -34.34 -7.09
N LYS A 81 -7.03 -33.59 -6.67
CA LYS A 81 -8.40 -34.09 -6.55
C LYS A 81 -8.96 -34.53 -7.89
N ASP A 82 -8.67 -33.75 -8.93
CA ASP A 82 -9.11 -34.09 -10.28
C ASP A 82 -8.49 -35.42 -10.73
N VAL A 83 -7.21 -35.58 -10.52
CA VAL A 83 -6.52 -36.82 -10.90
C VAL A 83 -7.13 -38.01 -10.16
N LEU A 84 -7.35 -37.86 -8.86
CA LEU A 84 -7.93 -38.94 -8.06
C LEU A 84 -9.34 -39.28 -8.50
N SER A 85 -10.14 -38.28 -8.87
CA SER A 85 -11.52 -38.51 -9.25
C SER A 85 -11.63 -39.16 -10.64
N LYS A 86 -10.64 -38.92 -11.49
CA LYS A 86 -10.64 -39.46 -12.85
C LYS A 86 -9.96 -40.81 -12.96
N ASN A 87 -9.49 -41.31 -11.87
CA ASN A 87 -8.63 -42.45 -11.90
C ASN A 87 -9.33 -43.76 -12.05
N TRP A 88 -10.59 -43.78 -12.12
CA TRP A 88 -11.38 -44.89 -12.47
C TRP A 88 -12.78 -44.43 -12.74
#